data_315f5e641985b436f5d73e9081769451
#
_entry.id   315f5e641985b436f5d73e9081769451
#
_cell.length_a   1.000
_cell.length_b   1.000
_cell.length_c   1.000
_cell.angle_alpha   90.00
_cell.angle_beta   90.00
_cell.angle_gamma   90.00
#
_symmetry.space_group_name_H-M   'P 1'
#
loop_
_entity.id
_entity.type
_entity.pdbx_description
1 polymer ?
#
loop_
_entity_poly.entity_id
_entity_poly.type
_entity_poly.pdbx_seq_one_letter_code
_entity_poly.pdbx_strand_id
1 'polypeptide(L)'
;MFYLYTSGRPTPATAEQMENALSAQGFQPMDITETAMSNFSGAGLENCIVAGKDDMRFEFYRFDNVESAQKVFQLAYSQIIGKRTNQRVEYNSRKLHYRVYVLDVEDDYYLTMYAENTAVYAYCDSENSGVINTVLNSLGYIDASGENWHSES
;
A
#
# COMPACT_ATOMS: atom_id res chain seq x y z
N MET A 1 16.03 -5.77 -7.04
CA MET A 1 15.75 -6.01 -8.02
C MET A 1 14.41 -6.20 -8.58
N PHE A 2 14.25 -5.59 -9.63
CA PHE A 2 12.94 -5.50 -10.19
C PHE A 2 12.45 -6.80 -10.80
N TYR A 3 13.31 -7.78 -10.96
CA TYR A 3 12.82 -9.00 -11.57
C TYR A 3 11.84 -9.76 -10.70
N LEU A 4 11.74 -9.47 -9.43
CA LEU A 4 10.66 -10.03 -8.65
C LEU A 4 9.32 -9.66 -9.24
N TYR A 5 9.26 -8.50 -9.85
CA TYR A 5 8.04 -8.09 -10.52
C TYR A 5 7.85 -8.79 -11.84
N THR A 6 8.92 -9.19 -12.48
CA THR A 6 8.80 -9.83 -13.77
C THR A 6 8.49 -11.31 -13.64
N SER A 7 8.83 -11.94 -12.51
CA SER A 7 8.62 -13.35 -12.35
C SER A 7 7.19 -13.71 -12.00
N GLY A 8 6.35 -12.71 -11.69
CA GLY A 8 4.96 -13.01 -11.40
C GLY A 8 4.29 -11.85 -10.71
N ARG A 9 3.04 -12.06 -10.34
CA ARG A 9 2.26 -11.08 -9.63
C ARG A 9 2.07 -11.54 -8.21
N PRO A 10 2.01 -10.61 -7.25
CA PRO A 10 1.75 -11.02 -5.88
C PRO A 10 0.36 -11.63 -5.76
N THR A 11 0.25 -12.62 -4.89
CA THR A 11 -1.05 -13.17 -4.53
C THR A 11 -1.73 -12.18 -3.60
N PRO A 12 -2.99 -11.80 -3.86
CA PRO A 12 -3.67 -10.86 -2.98
C PRO A 12 -3.74 -11.41 -1.55
N ALA A 13 -3.42 -10.57 -0.59
CA ALA A 13 -3.45 -10.95 0.81
C ALA A 13 -4.89 -11.08 1.30
N THR A 14 -5.10 -12.01 2.23
CA THR A 14 -6.35 -12.05 2.98
C THR A 14 -6.29 -11.05 4.12
N ALA A 15 -7.44 -10.75 4.71
CA ALA A 15 -7.48 -9.87 5.88
C ALA A 15 -6.62 -10.42 7.01
N GLU A 16 -6.69 -11.72 7.24
CA GLU A 16 -5.90 -12.34 8.32
C GLU A 16 -4.42 -12.21 8.06
N GLN A 17 -3.98 -12.45 6.83
CA GLN A 17 -2.56 -12.30 6.49
C GLN A 17 -2.08 -10.87 6.70
N MET A 18 -2.90 -9.90 6.31
CA MET A 18 -2.54 -8.50 6.49
C MET A 18 -2.48 -8.14 7.96
N GLU A 19 -3.47 -8.59 8.75
CA GLU A 19 -3.47 -8.31 10.18
C GLU A 19 -2.23 -8.90 10.85
N ASN A 20 -1.85 -10.11 10.47
CA ASN A 20 -0.67 -10.74 11.04
C ASN A 20 0.61 -10.00 10.67
N ALA A 21 0.71 -9.57 9.41
CA ALA A 21 1.89 -8.83 8.95
C ALA A 21 2.02 -7.49 9.68
N LEU A 22 0.89 -6.80 9.88
CA LEU A 22 0.89 -5.53 10.59
C LEU A 22 1.24 -5.74 12.06
N SER A 23 0.66 -6.75 12.71
CA SER A 23 0.91 -7.02 14.12
C SER A 23 2.38 -7.37 14.34
N ALA A 24 3.00 -8.07 13.41
CA ALA A 24 4.41 -8.43 13.51
C ALA A 24 5.32 -7.21 13.57
N GLN A 25 4.86 -6.08 13.02
CA GLN A 25 5.62 -4.84 13.03
C GLN A 25 5.15 -3.87 14.12
N GLY A 26 4.34 -4.36 15.05
CA GLY A 26 3.92 -3.55 16.19
C GLY A 26 2.68 -2.70 15.98
N PHE A 27 2.03 -2.82 14.82
CA PHE A 27 0.76 -2.15 14.60
C PHE A 27 -0.36 -2.86 15.34
N GLN A 28 -1.46 -2.14 15.58
CA GLN A 28 -2.68 -2.71 16.12
C GLN A 28 -3.76 -2.59 15.05
N PRO A 29 -3.89 -3.60 14.20
CA PRO A 29 -4.86 -3.53 13.11
C PRO A 29 -6.29 -3.60 13.62
N MET A 30 -7.17 -2.86 12.96
CA MET A 30 -8.59 -2.85 13.26
C MET A 30 -9.37 -3.15 11.99
N ASP A 31 -10.30 -4.08 12.09
CA ASP A 31 -11.20 -4.39 10.98
C ASP A 31 -12.38 -3.43 11.05
N ILE A 32 -12.46 -2.53 10.08
CA ILE A 32 -13.54 -1.55 10.03
C ILE A 32 -14.44 -1.78 8.82
N THR A 33 -14.50 -3.02 8.35
CA THR A 33 -15.24 -3.35 7.14
C THR A 33 -16.68 -2.83 7.19
N GLU A 34 -17.40 -3.10 8.27
CA GLU A 34 -18.79 -2.68 8.37
C GLU A 34 -18.93 -1.17 8.32
N THR A 35 -18.06 -0.47 9.03
CA THR A 35 -18.07 0.99 9.03
C THR A 35 -17.75 1.55 7.65
N ALA A 36 -16.81 0.93 6.97
CA ALA A 36 -16.36 1.42 5.67
C ALA A 36 -17.33 1.10 4.54
N MET A 37 -18.20 0.12 4.71
CA MET A 37 -19.09 -0.31 3.62
C MET A 37 -19.96 0.81 3.06
N SER A 38 -20.38 1.75 3.91
CA SER A 38 -21.21 2.85 3.44
C SER A 38 -20.47 3.75 2.45
N ASN A 39 -19.15 3.85 2.59
CA ASN A 39 -18.33 4.67 1.71
C ASN A 39 -17.98 3.95 0.41
N PHE A 40 -18.21 2.65 0.36
CA PHE A 40 -17.87 1.83 -0.80
C PHE A 40 -19.08 1.07 -1.32
N SER A 41 -20.24 1.71 -1.22
CA SER A 41 -21.50 1.10 -1.65
C SER A 41 -21.42 0.69 -3.12
N GLY A 42 -21.75 -0.55 -3.41
CA GLY A 42 -21.72 -1.04 -4.79
C GLY A 42 -20.35 -1.40 -5.30
N ALA A 43 -19.29 -1.24 -4.50
CA ALA A 43 -17.92 -1.50 -4.93
C ALA A 43 -17.47 -2.94 -4.68
N GLY A 44 -18.20 -3.69 -3.88
CA GLY A 44 -17.84 -5.08 -3.58
C GLY A 44 -16.78 -5.21 -2.49
N LEU A 45 -16.79 -4.29 -1.52
CA LEU A 45 -15.82 -4.33 -0.42
C LEU A 45 -16.01 -5.59 0.41
N GLU A 46 -14.91 -6.34 0.58
CA GLU A 46 -14.91 -7.55 1.40
C GLU A 46 -14.25 -7.31 2.75
N ASN A 47 -13.15 -6.55 2.77
CA ASN A 47 -12.44 -6.27 4.00
C ASN A 47 -11.84 -4.87 3.94
N CYS A 48 -11.81 -4.20 5.09
CA CYS A 48 -11.09 -2.95 5.25
C CYS A 48 -10.40 -2.98 6.59
N ILE A 49 -9.05 -2.97 6.57
CA ILE A 49 -8.23 -3.03 7.76
C ILE A 49 -7.46 -1.73 7.86
N VAL A 50 -7.51 -1.08 9.01
CA VAL A 50 -6.70 0.11 9.24
C VAL A 50 -5.82 -0.12 10.45
N ALA A 51 -4.65 0.50 10.46
CA ALA A 51 -3.72 0.37 11.56
C ALA A 51 -2.94 1.66 11.70
N GLY A 52 -2.65 2.00 12.94
CA GLY A 52 -1.82 3.15 13.26
C GLY A 52 -0.75 2.74 14.26
N LYS A 53 0.36 3.46 14.23
CA LYS A 53 1.45 3.27 15.18
C LYS A 53 2.28 4.54 15.13
N ASP A 54 2.39 5.24 16.26
CA ASP A 54 3.08 6.52 16.31
C ASP A 54 2.43 7.44 15.26
N ASP A 55 3.20 7.94 14.29
CA ASP A 55 2.67 8.80 13.25
C ASP A 55 2.35 8.04 11.97
N MET A 56 2.44 6.72 12.01
CA MET A 56 2.23 5.91 10.83
C MET A 56 0.77 5.54 10.65
N ARG A 57 0.35 5.43 9.41
CA ARG A 57 -0.99 4.98 9.07
C ARG A 57 -0.90 3.97 7.94
N PHE A 58 -1.68 2.91 8.04
CA PHE A 58 -1.73 1.85 7.05
C PHE A 58 -3.19 1.50 6.82
N GLU A 59 -3.60 1.44 5.54
CA GLU A 59 -4.97 1.09 5.16
C GLU A 59 -4.89 -0.02 4.12
N PHE A 60 -5.68 -1.06 4.32
CA PHE A 60 -5.76 -2.19 3.41
C PHE A 60 -7.22 -2.42 3.03
N TYR A 61 -7.45 -2.61 1.74
CA TYR A 61 -8.80 -2.83 1.20
C TYR A 61 -8.79 -4.09 0.34
N ARG A 62 -9.79 -4.94 0.51
CA ARG A 62 -9.97 -6.09 -0.35
C ARG A 62 -11.39 -6.04 -0.90
N PHE A 63 -11.50 -6.22 -2.22
CA PHE A 63 -12.77 -6.16 -2.94
C PHE A 63 -13.02 -7.48 -3.64
N ASP A 64 -14.21 -7.65 -4.20
CA ASP A 64 -14.51 -8.82 -5.00
C ASP A 64 -14.14 -8.61 -6.48
N ASN A 65 -13.48 -7.49 -6.79
CA ASN A 65 -13.10 -7.16 -8.17
C ASN A 65 -11.86 -6.27 -8.19
N VAL A 66 -11.12 -6.31 -9.30
CA VAL A 66 -9.90 -5.54 -9.47
C VAL A 66 -10.19 -4.05 -9.65
N GLU A 67 -11.28 -3.73 -10.31
CA GLU A 67 -11.58 -2.34 -10.65
C GLU A 67 -11.75 -1.46 -9.42
N SER A 68 -12.38 -1.98 -8.38
CA SER A 68 -12.56 -1.22 -7.15
C SER A 68 -11.23 -0.97 -6.45
N ALA A 69 -10.32 -1.95 -6.47
CA ALA A 69 -8.99 -1.76 -5.90
C ALA A 69 -8.24 -0.69 -6.67
N GLN A 70 -8.36 -0.68 -8.00
CA GLN A 70 -7.73 0.34 -8.83
C GLN A 70 -8.27 1.73 -8.50
N LYS A 71 -9.56 1.84 -8.19
CA LYS A 71 -10.15 3.13 -7.85
C LYS A 71 -9.61 3.67 -6.53
N VAL A 72 -9.43 2.81 -5.54
CA VAL A 72 -8.84 3.22 -4.28
C VAL A 72 -7.43 3.74 -4.52
N PHE A 73 -6.65 3.01 -5.30
CA PHE A 73 -5.32 3.45 -5.67
C PHE A 73 -5.38 4.83 -6.35
N GLN A 74 -6.27 5.00 -7.30
CA GLN A 74 -6.33 6.23 -8.09
C GLN A 74 -6.68 7.43 -7.23
N LEU A 75 -7.59 7.26 -6.28
CA LEU A 75 -7.95 8.35 -5.37
C LEU A 75 -6.76 8.75 -4.51
N ALA A 76 -6.07 7.77 -3.94
CA ALA A 76 -4.90 8.06 -3.11
C ALA A 76 -3.79 8.67 -3.94
N TYR A 77 -3.55 8.13 -5.13
CA TYR A 77 -2.53 8.64 -6.04
C TYR A 77 -2.78 10.12 -6.36
N SER A 78 -4.03 10.49 -6.67
CA SER A 78 -4.36 11.87 -7.00
C SER A 78 -4.05 12.82 -5.86
N GLN A 79 -4.26 12.37 -4.62
CA GLN A 79 -3.96 13.20 -3.46
C GLN A 79 -2.46 13.29 -3.21
N ILE A 80 -1.76 12.18 -3.37
CA ILE A 80 -0.33 12.15 -3.09
C ILE A 80 0.46 13.00 -4.07
N ILE A 81 0.15 12.92 -5.37
CA ILE A 81 0.92 13.66 -6.36
C ILE A 81 0.81 15.18 -6.17
N GLY A 82 -0.25 15.63 -5.51
CA GLY A 82 -0.39 17.05 -5.21
C GLY A 82 0.63 17.54 -4.18
N LYS A 83 1.32 16.63 -3.51
CA LYS A 83 2.32 16.98 -2.49
C LYS A 83 3.73 17.03 -3.03
N ARG A 84 3.92 16.78 -4.32
CA ARG A 84 5.27 16.75 -4.92
C ARG A 84 5.92 18.13 -4.89
N THR A 85 7.21 18.13 -4.63
CA THR A 85 8.04 19.33 -4.73
C THR A 85 9.20 19.00 -5.66
N ASN A 86 10.05 20.00 -5.93
CA ASN A 86 11.21 19.77 -6.78
C ASN A 86 12.22 18.82 -6.16
N GLN A 87 12.26 18.77 -4.83
CA GLN A 87 13.17 17.87 -4.12
C GLN A 87 12.38 16.69 -3.61
N ARG A 88 12.39 15.62 -4.39
CA ARG A 88 11.63 14.45 -4.03
C ARG A 88 12.26 13.20 -4.61
N VAL A 89 11.88 12.07 -4.03
CA VAL A 89 12.16 10.74 -4.58
C VAL A 89 10.84 10.11 -4.92
N GLU A 90 10.70 9.63 -6.13
CA GLU A 90 9.47 8.96 -6.58
C GLU A 90 9.80 7.60 -7.16
N TYR A 91 8.91 6.65 -6.94
CA TYR A 91 9.00 5.34 -7.57
C TYR A 91 7.62 4.98 -8.08
N ASN A 92 7.56 4.50 -9.31
CA ASN A 92 6.28 4.12 -9.94
C ASN A 92 6.53 2.88 -10.77
N SER A 93 5.86 1.78 -10.41
CA SER A 93 5.98 0.54 -11.17
C SER A 93 4.59 0.02 -11.48
N ARG A 94 4.39 -0.44 -12.71
CA ARG A 94 3.09 -0.90 -13.17
C ARG A 94 3.24 -2.20 -13.93
N LYS A 95 2.32 -3.11 -13.66
CA LYS A 95 2.16 -4.35 -14.42
C LYS A 95 0.68 -4.65 -14.52
N LEU A 96 0.33 -5.73 -15.19
CA LEU A 96 -1.06 -6.15 -15.28
C LEU A 96 -1.61 -6.37 -13.88
N HIS A 97 -2.67 -5.65 -13.53
CA HIS A 97 -3.36 -5.74 -12.23
C HIS A 97 -2.44 -5.48 -11.05
N TYR A 98 -1.42 -4.64 -11.27
CA TYR A 98 -0.47 -4.29 -10.22
C TYR A 98 0.09 -2.90 -10.50
N ARG A 99 0.14 -2.07 -9.48
CA ARG A 99 0.82 -0.79 -9.57
C ARG A 99 1.20 -0.34 -8.17
N VAL A 100 2.41 0.19 -8.04
CA VAL A 100 2.85 0.78 -6.79
C VAL A 100 3.42 2.16 -7.10
N TYR A 101 3.06 3.11 -6.25
CA TYR A 101 3.57 4.47 -6.33
C TYR A 101 4.05 4.90 -4.96
N VAL A 102 5.28 5.42 -4.91
CA VAL A 102 5.89 5.91 -3.68
C VAL A 102 6.34 7.34 -3.92
N LEU A 103 6.03 8.22 -2.98
CA LEU A 103 6.54 9.57 -2.95
C LEU A 103 7.21 9.81 -1.60
N ASP A 104 8.50 10.15 -1.65
CA ASP A 104 9.26 10.52 -0.46
C ASP A 104 9.62 11.98 -0.66
N VAL A 105 8.98 12.86 0.09
CA VAL A 105 9.12 14.30 -0.10
C VAL A 105 9.24 14.96 1.26
N GLU A 106 10.27 15.81 1.41
CA GLU A 106 10.60 16.44 2.67
C GLU A 106 10.86 15.34 3.69
N ASP A 107 10.10 15.24 4.73
CA ASP A 107 10.29 14.16 5.71
C ASP A 107 9.12 13.20 5.73
N ASP A 108 8.33 13.19 4.67
CA ASP A 108 7.11 12.41 4.58
C ASP A 108 7.21 11.33 3.51
N TYR A 109 6.72 10.14 3.83
CA TYR A 109 6.74 8.98 2.95
C TYR A 109 5.30 8.54 2.70
N TYR A 110 4.92 8.50 1.43
CA TYR A 110 3.57 8.08 1.01
C TYR A 110 3.69 6.91 0.07
N LEU A 111 2.83 5.93 0.26
CA LEU A 111 2.78 4.78 -0.64
C LEU A 111 1.32 4.46 -0.93
N THR A 112 1.00 4.21 -2.19
CA THR A 112 -0.27 3.60 -2.55
C THR A 112 -0.01 2.55 -3.60
N MET A 113 -0.76 1.45 -3.54
CA MET A 113 -0.60 0.39 -4.51
C MET A 113 -1.88 -0.43 -4.61
N TYR A 114 -2.02 -1.16 -5.71
CA TYR A 114 -3.00 -2.24 -5.78
C TYR A 114 -2.32 -3.47 -6.35
N ALA A 115 -2.79 -4.61 -5.90
CA ALA A 115 -2.35 -5.92 -6.38
C ALA A 115 -3.62 -6.75 -6.52
N GLU A 116 -4.01 -7.02 -7.76
CA GLU A 116 -5.25 -7.72 -8.08
C GLU A 116 -6.43 -6.97 -7.41
N ASN A 117 -7.20 -7.66 -6.57
CA ASN A 117 -8.39 -7.08 -5.95
C ASN A 117 -8.14 -6.44 -4.59
N THR A 118 -6.87 -6.15 -4.27
CA THR A 118 -6.53 -5.49 -3.01
C THR A 118 -5.83 -4.17 -3.28
N ALA A 119 -5.97 -3.23 -2.34
CA ALA A 119 -5.33 -1.92 -2.42
C ALA A 119 -4.77 -1.54 -1.06
N VAL A 120 -3.70 -0.76 -1.08
CA VAL A 120 -3.01 -0.30 0.12
C VAL A 120 -2.74 1.19 0.03
N TYR A 121 -2.92 1.87 1.14
CA TYR A 121 -2.42 3.23 1.33
C TYR A 121 -1.63 3.24 2.63
N ALA A 122 -0.47 3.88 2.61
CA ALA A 122 0.36 3.99 3.81
C ALA A 122 1.05 5.35 3.84
N TYR A 123 1.25 5.82 5.06
CA TYR A 123 1.92 7.08 5.32
C TYR A 123 2.78 6.93 6.57
N CYS A 124 3.96 7.52 6.55
CA CYS A 124 4.80 7.61 7.75
C CYS A 124 5.86 8.69 7.52
N ASP A 125 6.61 9.00 8.59
CA ASP A 125 7.82 9.79 8.41
C ASP A 125 8.82 8.99 7.58
N SER A 126 9.62 9.69 6.77
CA SER A 126 10.56 9.01 5.88
C SER A 126 11.49 8.05 6.59
N GLU A 127 11.91 8.40 7.80
CA GLU A 127 12.82 7.54 8.55
C GLU A 127 12.20 6.21 8.96
N ASN A 128 10.87 6.12 8.94
CA ASN A 128 10.15 4.91 9.32
C ASN A 128 9.66 4.10 8.12
N SER A 129 10.04 4.49 6.92
CA SER A 129 9.54 3.82 5.71
C SER A 129 9.87 2.33 5.67
N GLY A 130 10.97 1.93 6.34
CA GLY A 130 11.34 0.51 6.39
C GLY A 130 10.28 -0.36 7.05
N VAL A 131 9.51 0.20 8.00
CA VAL A 131 8.46 -0.55 8.67
C VAL A 131 7.34 -0.90 7.67
N ILE A 132 6.91 0.11 6.90
CA ILE A 132 5.89 -0.10 5.87
C ILE A 132 6.38 -1.11 4.84
N ASN A 133 7.62 -0.95 4.39
CA ASN A 133 8.18 -1.83 3.37
C ASN A 133 8.30 -3.26 3.88
N THR A 134 8.61 -3.45 5.17
CA THR A 134 8.71 -4.79 5.74
C THR A 134 7.35 -5.49 5.74
N VAL A 135 6.28 -4.76 6.08
CA VAL A 135 4.93 -5.33 6.02
C VAL A 135 4.63 -5.83 4.62
N LEU A 136 4.86 -4.97 3.62
CA LEU A 136 4.52 -5.32 2.24
C LEU A 136 5.42 -6.40 1.68
N ASN A 137 6.70 -6.38 2.04
CA ASN A 137 7.62 -7.42 1.58
C ASN A 137 7.24 -8.78 2.14
N SER A 138 6.80 -8.83 3.39
CA SER A 138 6.44 -10.10 4.01
C SER A 138 5.24 -10.74 3.31
N LEU A 139 4.43 -9.94 2.63
CA LEU A 139 3.27 -10.42 1.89
C LEU A 139 3.57 -10.64 0.40
N GLY A 140 4.79 -10.36 -0.02
CA GLY A 140 5.17 -10.49 -1.41
C GLY A 140 4.68 -9.36 -2.30
N TYR A 141 4.23 -8.26 -1.73
CA TYR A 141 3.71 -7.13 -2.49
C TYR A 141 4.81 -6.28 -3.11
N ILE A 142 5.98 -6.25 -2.51
CA ILE A 142 7.14 -5.55 -3.04
C ILE A 142 8.36 -6.44 -2.89
N ASP A 143 9.45 -6.09 -3.57
CA ASP A 143 10.67 -6.87 -3.47
C ASP A 143 11.35 -6.64 -2.12
N ALA A 144 12.42 -7.39 -1.90
CA ALA A 144 13.04 -7.65 -0.62
C ALA A 144 12.85 -6.59 0.45
N SER A 145 13.21 -5.36 0.24
CA SER A 145 13.10 -4.35 1.28
C SER A 145 12.51 -3.06 0.77
N GLY A 146 12.32 -2.96 -0.54
CA GLY A 146 11.94 -1.70 -1.13
C GLY A 146 13.09 -0.72 -1.23
N GLU A 147 14.26 -1.08 -0.74
CA GLU A 147 15.39 -0.16 -0.75
C GLU A 147 15.84 0.17 -2.15
N ASN A 148 15.70 -0.78 -3.07
CA ASN A 148 16.13 -0.56 -4.44
C ASN A 148 15.33 0.54 -5.12
N TRP A 149 14.16 0.82 -4.62
CA TRP A 149 13.34 1.89 -5.17
C TRP A 149 14.06 3.22 -5.07
N HIS A 150 14.64 3.48 -3.90
CA HIS A 150 15.29 4.76 -3.65
C HIS A 150 16.55 4.92 -4.48
N SER A 151 17.28 3.82 -4.67
CA SER A 151 18.52 3.88 -5.39
C SER A 151 18.32 4.08 -6.88
N GLU A 152 17.14 3.80 -7.39
CA GLU A 152 16.83 3.93 -8.80
C GLU A 152 16.23 5.29 -9.14
N SER A 153 15.94 6.06 -8.14
CA SER A 153 15.33 7.38 -8.33
C SER A 153 16.37 8.48 -8.44
#